data_533b4c4da7afd976365d4911054fe91e
#
_entry.id   533b4c4da7afd976365d4911054fe91e
#
_cell.length_a   1.000
_cell.length_b   1.000
_cell.length_c   1.000
_cell.angle_alpha   90.00
_cell.angle_beta   90.00
_cell.angle_gamma   90.00
#
_symmetry.space_group_name_H-M   'P 1'
#
loop_
_entity.id
_entity.type
_entity.pdbx_description
1 polymer ?
#
loop_
_entity_poly.entity_id
_entity_poly.type
_entity_poly.pdbx_seq_one_letter_code
_entity_poly.pdbx_strand_id
1 'polypeptide(L)'
;MSRSAGSPGRPWLTVTAVGALAALVVLVVATVSPAAVRGTAPSAISKTAAHKCLVMTGSGDPAFVRNFNPYTATGLPSGQFIKGALYEGLIVTPAGGLKPVPWLARTWKWTNGNKTLTLNLAKNVKWSDGTPLTSVDVVYSLKGGNGAQAKTMDLLGYTRPDTNIASITAAGKYAVVIKLKTIDSQFISTTLNLAFIVPQHIWAKVKNPATFTNPHPVASGPFTTIARFTTQDYVFSKNAHYWQAGKPLIGCLEYVQASSNDSALALIQSGQVDWTHNFVANVDKAYTSKDPAHFHAFYATTAYPQSLVFDTTQYPYNLVPFRKALSQAIDRQSISKLGEYGYAPATSALGIEFLFPQWVTDASVKAQAKALATYNPTAAKKTLTDAGFTYKGSQLLDPKGNPVKLDIHVISGWSDWVASDQIIAKNLQAIGIDSKEVLEPDWNSWYPNASSTKNPTLLWQVGGQGSPFGFFNANLSNNAYVAPGLDATNTGNWEHYKSDQGTALLQQWKQTLDPSKQQAAATALEKLWLQQLPIVPLFVGPRWSTYSTRYFHCFDSPKNHFGDPIFTTFPDNSLSFTQICPGGKAGQ
;
A
#
# COMPACT_ATOMS: atom_id res chain seq x y z
N MET A 1 45.39 4.11 57.13
CA MET A 1 46.17 2.88 57.50
C MET A 1 46.32 2.13 56.21
N SER A 2 47.40 2.26 55.64
CA SER A 2 48.67 1.52 55.47
C SER A 2 48.55 0.46 54.39
N ARG A 3 49.22 0.75 53.26
CA ARG A 3 50.52 0.27 52.77
C ARG A 3 50.41 -1.11 52.08
N SER A 4 51.04 -1.46 51.00
CA SER A 4 52.16 -1.00 50.19
C SER A 4 52.33 -1.96 49.02
N ALA A 5 52.54 -1.56 47.82
CA ALA A 5 53.84 -1.42 47.13
C ALA A 5 54.53 -2.74 46.68
N GLY A 6 54.94 -2.78 45.41
CA GLY A 6 56.14 -3.46 44.96
C GLY A 6 56.16 -3.94 43.50
N SER A 7 56.65 -3.10 42.57
CA SER A 7 57.39 -3.56 41.39
C SER A 7 58.90 -3.52 41.78
N PRO A 8 59.95 -3.97 41.01
CA PRO A 8 60.16 -3.93 39.58
C PRO A 8 61.04 -5.07 38.98
N GLY A 9 61.33 -5.03 37.69
CA GLY A 9 62.56 -5.63 37.17
C GLY A 9 62.58 -6.04 35.70
N ARG A 10 63.02 -5.19 34.80
CA ARG A 10 63.75 -5.53 33.57
C ARG A 10 65.24 -5.68 33.89
N PRO A 11 66.15 -6.32 33.07
CA PRO A 11 66.50 -5.91 31.72
C PRO A 11 67.13 -6.95 30.74
N TRP A 12 67.16 -6.58 29.47
CA TRP A 12 68.27 -6.56 28.47
C TRP A 12 68.85 -7.79 27.77
N LEU A 13 68.75 -7.71 26.38
CA LEU A 13 69.79 -7.90 25.32
C LEU A 13 70.37 -9.32 25.07
N THR A 14 70.33 -9.80 23.83
CA THR A 14 71.29 -9.53 22.76
C THR A 14 70.94 -10.20 21.43
N VAL A 15 71.38 -9.56 20.36
CA VAL A 15 71.33 -9.86 18.92
C VAL A 15 72.26 -11.05 18.58
N THR A 16 71.93 -11.91 17.57
CA THR A 16 72.76 -12.26 16.39
C THR A 16 72.06 -13.22 15.45
N ALA A 17 71.81 -12.84 14.28
CA ALA A 17 72.29 -13.18 12.91
C ALA A 17 72.08 -14.61 12.34
N VAL A 18 71.32 -14.58 11.22
CA VAL A 18 71.55 -15.28 9.93
C VAL A 18 71.49 -16.81 9.86
N GLY A 19 70.54 -17.31 9.10
CA GLY A 19 70.48 -18.67 8.59
C GLY A 19 69.27 -18.89 7.71
N ALA A 20 69.42 -18.75 6.39
CA ALA A 20 68.40 -19.08 5.41
C ALA A 20 68.18 -20.60 5.38
N LEU A 21 66.95 -21.04 5.59
CA LEU A 21 66.50 -22.36 5.19
C LEU A 21 65.11 -22.25 4.52
N ALA A 22 65.08 -22.59 3.25
CA ALA A 22 63.84 -22.74 2.50
C ALA A 22 63.04 -23.92 3.07
N ALA A 23 61.91 -23.64 3.70
CA ALA A 23 60.94 -24.66 4.10
C ALA A 23 59.74 -24.60 3.16
N LEU A 24 59.55 -25.67 2.43
CA LEU A 24 58.37 -25.95 1.61
C LEU A 24 57.12 -25.93 2.50
N VAL A 25 56.30 -24.92 2.37
CA VAL A 25 54.95 -24.92 2.98
C VAL A 25 54.01 -25.65 2.05
N VAL A 26 53.74 -26.90 2.38
CA VAL A 26 52.61 -27.64 1.80
C VAL A 26 51.33 -27.03 2.35
N LEU A 27 50.63 -26.24 1.50
CA LEU A 27 49.29 -25.73 1.80
C LEU A 27 48.31 -26.91 1.71
N VAL A 28 47.96 -27.51 2.84
CA VAL A 28 46.78 -28.36 2.92
C VAL A 28 45.55 -27.47 2.84
N VAL A 29 45.00 -27.32 1.64
CA VAL A 29 43.68 -26.73 1.44
C VAL A 29 42.67 -27.75 1.96
N ALA A 30 42.26 -27.61 3.21
CA ALA A 30 41.07 -28.27 3.69
C ALA A 30 39.87 -27.70 2.94
N THR A 31 39.37 -28.43 1.94
CA THR A 31 38.08 -28.15 1.33
C THR A 31 37.00 -28.41 2.38
N VAL A 32 36.60 -27.36 3.10
CA VAL A 32 35.37 -27.39 3.88
C VAL A 32 34.25 -27.35 2.82
N SER A 33 33.71 -28.53 2.51
CA SER A 33 32.44 -28.61 1.78
C SER A 33 31.39 -27.87 2.61
N PRO A 34 30.71 -26.85 2.04
CA PRO A 34 29.56 -26.29 2.73
C PRO A 34 28.55 -27.45 2.87
N ALA A 35 28.25 -27.81 4.10
CA ALA A 35 27.11 -28.67 4.38
C ALA A 35 25.89 -27.95 3.77
N ALA A 36 25.38 -28.50 2.68
CA ALA A 36 24.15 -28.09 2.10
C ALA A 36 23.09 -28.19 3.19
N VAL A 37 22.68 -27.07 3.75
CA VAL A 37 21.42 -26.99 4.45
C VAL A 37 20.38 -27.39 3.40
N ARG A 38 19.95 -28.62 3.47
CA ARG A 38 18.78 -29.08 2.75
C ARG A 38 17.60 -28.31 3.33
N GLY A 39 17.38 -27.13 2.80
CA GLY A 39 16.06 -26.55 2.85
C GLY A 39 15.12 -27.60 2.29
N THR A 40 14.18 -28.05 3.09
CA THR A 40 13.06 -28.86 2.61
C THR A 40 12.45 -28.10 1.47
N ALA A 41 12.63 -28.56 0.23
CA ALA A 41 11.96 -28.03 -0.92
C ALA A 41 10.46 -27.95 -0.59
N PRO A 42 9.74 -26.89 -0.98
CA PRO A 42 8.30 -26.85 -0.83
C PRO A 42 7.76 -28.15 -1.41
N SER A 43 6.89 -28.83 -0.65
CA SER A 43 6.31 -30.11 -1.07
C SER A 43 5.77 -29.92 -2.48
N ALA A 44 6.32 -30.67 -3.44
CA ALA A 44 5.93 -30.57 -4.84
C ALA A 44 4.41 -30.74 -4.92
N ILE A 45 3.70 -29.64 -5.19
CA ILE A 45 2.27 -29.69 -5.51
C ILE A 45 2.18 -30.57 -6.74
N SER A 46 1.48 -31.68 -6.60
CA SER A 46 1.34 -32.71 -7.63
C SER A 46 0.94 -32.07 -8.97
N LYS A 47 1.78 -32.17 -9.98
CA LYS A 47 1.60 -31.60 -11.33
C LYS A 47 0.36 -32.13 -12.08
N THR A 48 -0.48 -32.96 -11.48
CA THR A 48 -1.59 -33.68 -12.13
C THR A 48 -2.96 -33.48 -11.49
N ALA A 49 -3.10 -32.80 -10.37
CA ALA A 49 -4.41 -32.39 -9.89
C ALA A 49 -4.77 -31.06 -10.57
N ALA A 50 -5.84 -31.04 -11.39
CA ALA A 50 -6.44 -29.79 -11.86
C ALA A 50 -6.50 -28.82 -10.67
N HIS A 51 -6.01 -27.59 -10.83
CA HIS A 51 -6.04 -26.57 -9.78
C HIS A 51 -7.48 -26.41 -9.30
N LYS A 52 -7.80 -26.96 -8.13
CA LYS A 52 -9.13 -26.82 -7.54
C LYS A 52 -9.32 -25.42 -6.96
N CYS A 53 -8.23 -24.82 -6.50
CA CYS A 53 -8.19 -23.46 -5.94
C CYS A 53 -7.48 -22.53 -6.91
N LEU A 54 -7.95 -21.29 -6.99
CA LEU A 54 -7.17 -20.20 -7.56
C LEU A 54 -5.99 -19.92 -6.63
N VAL A 55 -4.77 -20.12 -7.13
CA VAL A 55 -3.54 -19.96 -6.34
C VAL A 55 -2.94 -18.58 -6.63
N MET A 56 -2.71 -17.81 -5.57
CA MET A 56 -2.24 -16.42 -5.65
C MET A 56 -0.97 -16.22 -4.84
N THR A 57 -0.17 -15.21 -5.20
CA THR A 57 0.96 -14.73 -4.42
C THR A 57 1.24 -13.25 -4.65
N GLY A 58 1.78 -12.57 -3.64
CA GLY A 58 2.40 -11.26 -3.77
C GLY A 58 3.91 -11.33 -3.89
N SER A 59 4.61 -10.37 -3.29
CA SER A 59 6.06 -10.40 -3.08
C SER A 59 6.43 -9.63 -1.80
N GLY A 60 7.54 -10.01 -1.17
CA GLY A 60 7.97 -9.44 0.10
C GLY A 60 7.18 -9.96 1.31
N ASP A 61 6.50 -11.10 1.15
CA ASP A 61 5.68 -11.70 2.19
C ASP A 61 6.55 -12.27 3.33
N PRO A 62 6.22 -11.96 4.60
CA PRO A 62 6.77 -12.66 5.75
C PRO A 62 6.16 -14.05 5.90
N ALA A 63 6.67 -14.83 6.85
CA ALA A 63 5.98 -16.03 7.31
C ALA A 63 4.58 -15.68 7.85
N PHE A 64 3.56 -16.44 7.44
CA PHE A 64 2.18 -16.14 7.81
C PHE A 64 1.90 -16.44 9.27
N VAL A 65 1.19 -15.52 9.91
CA VAL A 65 0.65 -15.67 11.25
C VAL A 65 -0.87 -15.79 11.15
N ARG A 66 -1.46 -16.72 11.91
CA ARG A 66 -2.93 -16.92 11.90
C ARG A 66 -3.66 -15.76 12.57
N ASN A 67 -3.63 -14.63 11.90
CA ASN A 67 -4.27 -13.38 12.30
C ASN A 67 -5.18 -12.88 11.16
N PHE A 68 -6.50 -13.04 11.32
CA PHE A 68 -7.51 -12.61 10.34
C PHE A 68 -8.26 -11.35 10.80
N ASN A 69 -7.63 -10.53 11.62
CA ASN A 69 -8.19 -9.25 12.04
C ASN A 69 -8.13 -8.23 10.87
N PRO A 70 -9.27 -7.72 10.38
CA PRO A 70 -9.28 -6.76 9.27
C PRO A 70 -8.90 -5.32 9.68
N TYR A 71 -8.78 -5.05 10.98
CA TYR A 71 -8.50 -3.72 11.53
C TYR A 71 -7.02 -3.49 11.84
N THR A 72 -6.16 -4.50 11.72
CA THR A 72 -4.73 -4.37 12.00
C THR A 72 -3.91 -4.52 10.73
N ALA A 73 -2.85 -3.72 10.58
CA ALA A 73 -1.98 -3.75 9.40
C ALA A 73 -1.26 -5.10 9.21
N THR A 74 -0.96 -5.80 10.31
CA THR A 74 -0.32 -7.13 10.30
C THR A 74 -1.31 -8.29 10.22
N GLY A 75 -2.61 -8.03 10.21
CA GLY A 75 -3.63 -9.05 9.92
C GLY A 75 -3.61 -9.43 8.45
N LEU A 76 -3.73 -10.74 8.13
CA LEU A 76 -3.72 -11.23 6.74
C LEU A 76 -4.71 -10.50 5.81
N PRO A 77 -5.94 -10.14 6.24
CA PRO A 77 -6.84 -9.38 5.37
C PRO A 77 -6.28 -8.03 4.92
N SER A 78 -5.46 -7.39 5.74
CA SER A 78 -4.80 -6.12 5.41
C SER A 78 -3.39 -6.31 4.87
N GLY A 79 -2.56 -7.14 5.51
CA GLY A 79 -1.17 -7.36 5.14
C GLY A 79 -0.99 -8.07 3.79
N GLN A 80 -1.79 -9.09 3.49
CA GLN A 80 -1.85 -9.73 2.18
C GLN A 80 -3.03 -9.23 1.33
N PHE A 81 -3.70 -8.18 1.79
CA PHE A 81 -4.73 -7.46 1.04
C PHE A 81 -5.88 -8.32 0.51
N ILE A 82 -6.22 -9.41 1.21
CA ILE A 82 -7.33 -10.32 0.84
C ILE A 82 -8.66 -9.96 1.52
N LYS A 83 -8.81 -8.71 1.94
CA LYS A 83 -9.98 -8.26 2.74
C LYS A 83 -11.30 -8.59 2.05
N GLY A 84 -11.43 -8.36 0.75
CA GLY A 84 -12.65 -8.64 0.00
C GLY A 84 -13.01 -10.12 -0.14
N ALA A 85 -12.10 -11.05 0.15
CA ALA A 85 -12.42 -12.47 0.22
C ALA A 85 -13.25 -12.80 1.47
N LEU A 86 -13.00 -12.11 2.58
CA LEU A 86 -13.61 -12.34 3.89
C LEU A 86 -14.71 -11.34 4.22
N TYR A 87 -14.41 -10.05 4.12
CA TYR A 87 -15.28 -8.96 4.56
C TYR A 87 -15.72 -8.10 3.39
N GLU A 88 -16.98 -7.74 3.36
CA GLU A 88 -17.57 -6.98 2.27
C GLU A 88 -17.96 -5.57 2.71
N GLY A 89 -17.88 -4.64 1.74
CA GLY A 89 -18.38 -3.28 1.88
C GLY A 89 -19.86 -3.14 1.54
N LEU A 90 -20.38 -1.95 1.71
CA LEU A 90 -21.78 -1.64 1.37
C LEU A 90 -21.94 -1.33 -0.12
N ILE A 91 -21.01 -0.61 -0.68
CA ILE A 91 -20.94 -0.17 -2.08
C ILE A 91 -19.49 -0.40 -2.52
N VAL A 92 -19.29 -0.92 -3.71
CA VAL A 92 -17.95 -1.01 -4.33
C VAL A 92 -17.83 0.12 -5.33
N THR A 93 -16.91 1.06 -5.10
CA THR A 93 -16.54 2.07 -6.10
C THR A 93 -15.22 1.63 -6.73
N PRO A 94 -15.24 1.00 -7.91
CA PRO A 94 -14.05 0.43 -8.49
C PRO A 94 -13.03 1.49 -8.92
N ALA A 95 -11.75 1.10 -9.02
CA ALA A 95 -10.68 1.92 -9.55
C ALA A 95 -10.94 2.36 -11.01
N GLY A 96 -10.14 3.32 -11.50
CA GLY A 96 -10.22 3.78 -12.89
C GLY A 96 -11.45 4.63 -13.23
N GLY A 97 -12.15 5.18 -12.23
CA GLY A 97 -13.30 6.06 -12.45
C GLY A 97 -14.58 5.33 -12.87
N LEU A 98 -14.65 4.03 -12.67
CA LEU A 98 -15.84 3.22 -12.93
C LEU A 98 -17.00 3.59 -12.00
N LYS A 99 -18.23 3.31 -12.41
CA LYS A 99 -19.42 3.62 -11.62
C LYS A 99 -19.50 2.77 -10.36
N PRO A 100 -20.00 3.34 -9.24
CA PRO A 100 -20.27 2.56 -8.03
C PRO A 100 -21.20 1.38 -8.28
N VAL A 101 -20.80 0.21 -7.77
CA VAL A 101 -21.52 -1.06 -7.89
C VAL A 101 -22.27 -1.33 -6.58
N PRO A 102 -23.61 -1.56 -6.62
CA PRO A 102 -24.35 -2.00 -5.46
C PRO A 102 -23.82 -3.33 -4.92
N TRP A 103 -23.52 -3.38 -3.61
CA TRP A 103 -23.01 -4.59 -2.98
C TRP A 103 -23.91 -5.02 -1.81
N LEU A 104 -23.46 -5.01 -0.56
CA LEU A 104 -24.36 -5.28 0.57
C LEU A 104 -25.49 -4.26 0.67
N ALA A 105 -25.28 -3.00 0.27
CA ALA A 105 -26.34 -2.04 0.00
C ALA A 105 -26.77 -2.16 -1.47
N ARG A 106 -27.99 -2.65 -1.71
CA ARG A 106 -28.55 -2.87 -3.06
C ARG A 106 -29.02 -1.59 -3.73
N THR A 107 -29.48 -0.63 -2.93
CA THR A 107 -29.87 0.71 -3.39
C THR A 107 -29.56 1.73 -2.31
N TRP A 108 -29.39 2.96 -2.74
CA TRP A 108 -29.24 4.10 -1.82
C TRP A 108 -29.91 5.35 -2.37
N LYS A 109 -30.31 6.22 -1.47
CA LYS A 109 -31.00 7.48 -1.84
C LYS A 109 -30.57 8.61 -0.89
N TRP A 110 -30.20 9.73 -1.49
CA TRP A 110 -30.01 10.97 -0.79
C TRP A 110 -31.31 11.76 -0.69
N THR A 111 -31.58 12.35 0.47
CA THR A 111 -32.71 13.23 0.78
C THR A 111 -32.26 14.41 1.65
N ASN A 112 -33.19 15.29 2.01
CA ASN A 112 -32.90 16.44 2.89
C ASN A 112 -31.71 17.27 2.39
N GLY A 113 -31.76 17.69 1.10
CA GLY A 113 -30.67 18.47 0.49
C GLY A 113 -29.31 17.75 0.53
N ASN A 114 -29.29 16.43 0.25
CA ASN A 114 -28.10 15.58 0.29
C ASN A 114 -27.41 15.48 1.67
N LYS A 115 -28.18 15.61 2.75
CA LYS A 115 -27.70 15.41 4.12
C LYS A 115 -28.21 14.13 4.78
N THR A 116 -29.10 13.39 4.13
CA THR A 116 -29.61 12.12 4.65
C THR A 116 -29.45 11.05 3.60
N LEU A 117 -28.61 10.05 3.88
CA LEU A 117 -28.38 8.87 3.05
C LEU A 117 -29.15 7.69 3.64
N THR A 118 -30.06 7.10 2.86
CA THR A 118 -30.71 5.85 3.19
C THR A 118 -30.11 4.73 2.36
N LEU A 119 -29.63 3.68 3.01
CA LEU A 119 -29.08 2.46 2.40
C LEU A 119 -30.07 1.33 2.60
N ASN A 120 -30.48 0.63 1.52
CA ASN A 120 -31.29 -0.57 1.58
C ASN A 120 -30.41 -1.80 1.35
N LEU A 121 -30.34 -2.68 2.35
CA LEU A 121 -29.47 -3.85 2.37
C LEU A 121 -30.07 -5.03 1.59
N ALA A 122 -29.21 -5.91 1.09
CA ALA A 122 -29.62 -7.22 0.61
C ALA A 122 -30.23 -8.03 1.75
N LYS A 123 -31.39 -8.66 1.49
CA LYS A 123 -32.18 -9.37 2.53
C LYS A 123 -31.74 -10.81 2.78
N ASN A 124 -30.96 -11.37 1.86
CA ASN A 124 -30.56 -12.77 1.85
C ASN A 124 -29.11 -13.00 2.30
N VAL A 125 -28.44 -11.96 2.83
CA VAL A 125 -27.06 -12.09 3.29
C VAL A 125 -27.02 -12.80 4.63
N LYS A 126 -26.12 -13.79 4.73
CA LYS A 126 -25.79 -14.49 5.97
C LYS A 126 -24.30 -14.43 6.21
N TRP A 127 -23.94 -14.39 7.47
CA TRP A 127 -22.59 -14.66 7.91
C TRP A 127 -22.21 -16.12 7.65
N SER A 128 -20.95 -16.46 7.65
CA SER A 128 -20.46 -17.83 7.41
C SER A 128 -20.91 -18.84 8.47
N ASP A 129 -21.35 -18.39 9.63
CA ASP A 129 -21.97 -19.21 10.66
C ASP A 129 -23.50 -19.40 10.48
N GLY A 130 -24.06 -18.85 9.40
CA GLY A 130 -25.49 -18.93 9.08
C GLY A 130 -26.37 -17.84 9.67
N THR A 131 -25.82 -16.99 10.58
CA THR A 131 -26.57 -15.89 11.19
C THR A 131 -26.89 -14.82 10.11
N PRO A 132 -28.12 -14.26 10.07
CA PRO A 132 -28.44 -13.20 9.11
C PRO A 132 -27.65 -11.92 9.34
N LEU A 133 -27.10 -11.33 8.27
CA LEU A 133 -26.58 -9.96 8.31
C LEU A 133 -27.76 -8.98 8.25
N THR A 134 -27.75 -8.01 9.15
CA THR A 134 -28.84 -7.04 9.30
C THR A 134 -28.31 -5.60 9.46
N SER A 135 -29.22 -4.64 9.54
CA SER A 135 -28.88 -3.24 9.85
C SER A 135 -28.15 -3.06 11.17
N VAL A 136 -28.29 -4.00 12.11
CA VAL A 136 -27.59 -3.95 13.41
C VAL A 136 -26.09 -4.11 13.21
N ASP A 137 -25.66 -5.06 12.37
CA ASP A 137 -24.24 -5.28 12.04
C ASP A 137 -23.64 -4.06 11.32
N VAL A 138 -24.41 -3.49 10.38
CA VAL A 138 -23.99 -2.30 9.64
C VAL A 138 -23.83 -1.09 10.57
N VAL A 139 -24.83 -0.81 11.40
CA VAL A 139 -24.76 0.30 12.37
C VAL A 139 -23.60 0.12 13.35
N TYR A 140 -23.40 -1.11 13.85
CA TYR A 140 -22.28 -1.44 14.73
C TYR A 140 -20.94 -1.16 14.06
N SER A 141 -20.72 -1.69 12.86
CA SER A 141 -19.46 -1.53 12.12
C SER A 141 -19.18 -0.06 11.78
N LEU A 142 -20.18 0.67 11.26
CA LEU A 142 -20.03 2.06 10.86
C LEU A 142 -19.86 3.04 12.05
N LYS A 143 -20.30 2.67 13.24
CA LYS A 143 -20.06 3.44 14.48
C LYS A 143 -18.72 3.14 15.13
N GLY A 144 -17.94 2.21 14.59
CA GLY A 144 -16.66 1.81 15.18
C GLY A 144 -16.81 0.89 16.39
N GLY A 145 -17.84 0.03 16.40
CA GLY A 145 -18.08 -0.89 17.50
C GLY A 145 -18.76 -0.23 18.72
N ASN A 146 -18.44 -0.72 19.91
CA ASN A 146 -18.99 -0.25 21.20
C ASN A 146 -17.91 0.47 22.02
N GLY A 147 -18.14 1.75 22.37
CA GLY A 147 -17.30 2.49 23.31
C GLY A 147 -15.80 2.49 22.95
N ALA A 148 -14.97 1.87 23.79
CA ALA A 148 -13.51 1.86 23.61
C ALA A 148 -13.02 1.16 22.32
N GLN A 149 -13.84 0.32 21.69
CA GLN A 149 -13.50 -0.35 20.43
C GLN A 149 -13.27 0.65 19.28
N ALA A 150 -13.89 1.83 19.37
CA ALA A 150 -13.77 2.86 18.33
C ALA A 150 -12.33 3.33 18.08
N LYS A 151 -11.43 3.22 19.05
CA LYS A 151 -10.00 3.51 18.82
C LYS A 151 -9.40 2.73 17.67
N THR A 152 -9.91 1.52 17.41
CA THR A 152 -9.42 0.62 16.36
C THR A 152 -10.42 0.47 15.21
N MET A 153 -11.73 0.51 15.50
CA MET A 153 -12.78 0.11 14.56
C MET A 153 -13.47 1.28 13.85
N ASP A 154 -13.25 2.53 14.26
CA ASP A 154 -13.94 3.70 13.70
C ASP A 154 -13.34 4.14 12.36
N LEU A 155 -13.66 3.41 11.30
CA LEU A 155 -13.20 3.69 9.94
C LEU A 155 -13.80 4.98 9.34
N LEU A 156 -14.98 5.39 9.81
CA LEU A 156 -15.67 6.58 9.29
C LEU A 156 -15.34 7.87 10.06
N GLY A 157 -14.62 7.77 11.16
CA GLY A 157 -14.41 8.90 12.06
C GLY A 157 -15.70 9.35 12.77
N TYR A 158 -16.64 8.43 12.98
CA TYR A 158 -17.94 8.73 13.61
C TYR A 158 -17.80 9.27 15.03
N THR A 159 -16.81 8.78 15.78
CA THR A 159 -16.57 9.18 17.15
C THR A 159 -15.68 10.41 17.32
N ARG A 160 -15.17 10.96 16.22
CA ARG A 160 -14.32 12.16 16.26
C ARG A 160 -15.15 13.41 16.59
N PRO A 161 -14.60 14.35 17.35
CA PRO A 161 -15.33 15.59 17.72
C PRO A 161 -15.75 16.42 16.49
N ASP A 162 -14.98 16.40 15.43
CA ASP A 162 -15.18 17.16 14.17
C ASP A 162 -15.94 16.36 13.10
N THR A 163 -16.47 15.19 13.43
CA THR A 163 -17.20 14.35 12.48
C THR A 163 -18.36 15.11 11.82
N ASN A 164 -18.50 14.94 10.50
CA ASN A 164 -19.66 15.42 9.75
C ASN A 164 -20.89 14.51 9.91
N ILE A 165 -20.73 13.33 10.52
CA ILE A 165 -21.83 12.39 10.72
C ILE A 165 -22.63 12.80 11.96
N ALA A 166 -23.89 13.15 11.78
CA ALA A 166 -24.80 13.49 12.87
C ALA A 166 -25.37 12.23 13.54
N SER A 167 -25.73 11.22 12.75
CA SER A 167 -26.23 9.93 13.27
C SER A 167 -26.13 8.81 12.25
N ILE A 168 -26.01 7.58 12.77
CA ILE A 168 -26.15 6.33 12.01
C ILE A 168 -27.17 5.48 12.75
N THR A 169 -28.29 5.15 12.10
CA THR A 169 -29.42 4.42 12.75
C THR A 169 -30.00 3.35 11.84
N ALA A 170 -30.48 2.26 12.44
CA ALA A 170 -31.28 1.28 11.75
C ALA A 170 -32.67 1.84 11.47
N ALA A 171 -33.17 1.62 10.24
CA ALA A 171 -34.55 1.94 9.83
C ALA A 171 -35.27 0.63 9.44
N GLY A 172 -35.46 -0.24 10.43
CA GLY A 172 -35.92 -1.63 10.25
C GLY A 172 -34.75 -2.59 10.00
N LYS A 173 -35.08 -3.86 9.76
CA LYS A 173 -34.12 -4.96 9.72
C LYS A 173 -33.06 -4.84 8.60
N TYR A 174 -33.41 -4.21 7.46
CA TYR A 174 -32.58 -4.17 6.27
C TYR A 174 -32.42 -2.75 5.68
N ALA A 175 -32.54 -1.73 6.52
CA ALA A 175 -32.26 -0.36 6.09
C ALA A 175 -31.44 0.39 7.15
N VAL A 176 -30.53 1.25 6.68
CA VAL A 176 -29.70 2.10 7.53
C VAL A 176 -29.83 3.53 7.03
N VAL A 177 -29.99 4.46 7.96
CA VAL A 177 -30.04 5.89 7.69
C VAL A 177 -28.81 6.56 8.31
N ILE A 178 -28.06 7.26 7.48
CA ILE A 178 -26.92 8.09 7.87
C ILE A 178 -27.33 9.54 7.67
N LYS A 179 -27.27 10.34 8.73
CA LYS A 179 -27.50 11.79 8.66
C LYS A 179 -26.18 12.53 8.80
N LEU A 180 -25.96 13.49 7.92
CA LEU A 180 -24.81 14.38 7.93
C LEU A 180 -25.22 15.75 8.46
N LYS A 181 -24.28 16.44 9.12
CA LYS A 181 -24.45 17.83 9.59
C LYS A 181 -24.50 18.81 8.40
N THR A 182 -23.62 18.59 7.41
CA THR A 182 -23.51 19.36 6.16
C THR A 182 -23.46 18.40 4.96
N ILE A 183 -23.64 18.92 3.75
CA ILE A 183 -23.44 18.16 2.51
C ILE A 183 -21.99 17.61 2.50
N ASP A 184 -21.86 16.39 2.02
CA ASP A 184 -20.57 15.77 1.72
C ASP A 184 -20.66 15.02 0.37
N SER A 185 -20.27 15.70 -0.70
CA SER A 185 -20.31 15.15 -2.06
C SER A 185 -19.34 13.98 -2.27
N GLN A 186 -18.39 13.77 -1.36
CA GLN A 186 -17.38 12.72 -1.42
C GLN A 186 -17.69 11.54 -0.48
N PHE A 187 -18.77 11.59 0.30
CA PHE A 187 -19.06 10.66 1.38
C PHE A 187 -19.08 9.19 0.93
N ILE A 188 -19.72 8.89 -0.20
CA ILE A 188 -19.78 7.49 -0.71
C ILE A 188 -18.41 7.07 -1.23
N SER A 189 -17.78 7.86 -2.09
CA SER A 189 -16.56 7.47 -2.81
C SER A 189 -15.30 7.43 -1.95
N THR A 190 -15.23 8.23 -0.90
CA THR A 190 -14.03 8.32 -0.05
C THR A 190 -14.24 7.72 1.34
N THR A 191 -15.39 7.98 1.97
CA THR A 191 -15.62 7.58 3.36
C THR A 191 -16.27 6.20 3.44
N LEU A 192 -17.38 5.99 2.72
CA LEU A 192 -18.16 4.75 2.82
C LEU A 192 -17.55 3.60 2.02
N ASN A 193 -16.83 3.91 0.92
CA ASN A 193 -16.22 2.90 0.05
C ASN A 193 -15.21 2.00 0.75
N LEU A 194 -14.47 2.52 1.72
CA LEU A 194 -13.46 1.76 2.47
C LEU A 194 -14.02 1.03 3.69
N ALA A 195 -15.30 1.28 4.03
CA ALA A 195 -15.95 0.62 5.15
C ALA A 195 -16.30 -0.83 4.82
N PHE A 196 -15.94 -1.74 5.70
CA PHE A 196 -16.35 -3.14 5.65
C PHE A 196 -17.20 -3.48 6.87
N ILE A 197 -18.02 -4.52 6.75
CA ILE A 197 -18.98 -4.90 7.78
C ILE A 197 -18.49 -6.15 8.49
N VAL A 198 -18.58 -6.13 9.83
CA VAL A 198 -18.23 -7.26 10.70
C VAL A 198 -19.44 -7.72 11.50
N PRO A 199 -19.50 -9.01 11.89
CA PRO A 199 -20.63 -9.55 12.66
C PRO A 199 -20.66 -8.98 14.09
N GLN A 200 -21.70 -8.22 14.41
CA GLN A 200 -21.87 -7.61 15.73
C GLN A 200 -21.90 -8.66 16.84
N HIS A 201 -22.56 -9.82 16.63
CA HIS A 201 -22.66 -10.89 17.64
C HIS A 201 -21.32 -11.53 18.04
N ILE A 202 -20.27 -11.37 17.19
CA ILE A 202 -18.88 -11.78 17.49
C ILE A 202 -18.09 -10.61 18.05
N TRP A 203 -18.03 -9.50 17.30
CA TRP A 203 -17.11 -8.38 17.60
C TRP A 203 -17.52 -7.58 18.82
N ALA A 204 -18.82 -7.54 19.18
CA ALA A 204 -19.26 -6.86 20.41
C ALA A 204 -18.71 -7.50 21.69
N LYS A 205 -18.24 -8.75 21.63
CA LYS A 205 -17.63 -9.49 22.75
C LYS A 205 -16.10 -9.28 22.82
N VAL A 206 -15.49 -8.69 21.80
CA VAL A 206 -14.04 -8.44 21.72
C VAL A 206 -13.69 -7.24 22.59
N LYS A 207 -12.97 -7.45 23.67
CA LYS A 207 -12.59 -6.37 24.60
C LYS A 207 -11.58 -5.40 23.97
N ASN A 208 -10.59 -5.92 23.23
CA ASN A 208 -9.57 -5.12 22.57
C ASN A 208 -9.40 -5.55 21.10
N PRO A 209 -10.04 -4.84 20.15
CA PRO A 209 -9.91 -5.13 18.73
C PRO A 209 -8.49 -5.03 18.18
N ALA A 210 -7.63 -4.19 18.76
CA ALA A 210 -6.25 -4.02 18.28
C ALA A 210 -5.37 -5.27 18.48
N THR A 211 -5.70 -6.11 19.47
CA THR A 211 -4.92 -7.31 19.81
C THR A 211 -5.66 -8.63 19.52
N PHE A 212 -6.90 -8.53 19.04
CA PHE A 212 -7.70 -9.72 18.70
C PHE A 212 -7.24 -10.29 17.36
N THR A 213 -6.66 -11.48 17.35
CA THR A 213 -6.15 -12.12 16.13
C THR A 213 -7.24 -12.69 15.21
N ASN A 214 -8.49 -12.81 15.70
CA ASN A 214 -9.61 -13.37 14.93
C ASN A 214 -9.27 -14.71 14.22
N PRO A 215 -8.78 -15.74 14.91
CA PRO A 215 -8.20 -16.93 14.30
C PRO A 215 -9.22 -17.81 13.56
N HIS A 216 -10.51 -17.59 13.78
CA HIS A 216 -11.64 -18.27 13.13
C HIS A 216 -12.64 -17.21 12.66
N PRO A 217 -12.38 -16.55 11.53
CA PRO A 217 -13.20 -15.41 11.10
C PRO A 217 -14.60 -15.84 10.70
N VAL A 218 -15.61 -15.18 11.28
CA VAL A 218 -16.98 -15.20 10.80
C VAL A 218 -17.17 -13.96 9.92
N ALA A 219 -17.52 -14.16 8.66
CA ALA A 219 -17.52 -13.10 7.66
C ALA A 219 -18.61 -13.33 6.59
N SER A 220 -18.91 -12.33 5.76
CA SER A 220 -19.94 -12.38 4.72
C SER A 220 -19.38 -12.68 3.32
N GLY A 221 -18.08 -12.56 3.13
CA GLY A 221 -17.42 -12.65 1.83
C GLY A 221 -17.50 -14.02 1.16
N PRO A 222 -17.03 -14.11 -0.09
CA PRO A 222 -17.16 -15.33 -0.90
C PRO A 222 -16.32 -16.51 -0.40
N PHE A 223 -15.24 -16.27 0.38
CA PHE A 223 -14.33 -17.31 0.87
C PHE A 223 -14.03 -17.11 2.35
N THR A 224 -14.58 -17.95 3.21
CA THR A 224 -14.55 -17.71 4.66
C THR A 224 -14.05 -18.88 5.48
N THR A 225 -14.11 -20.12 4.93
CA THR A 225 -13.71 -21.33 5.66
C THR A 225 -12.23 -21.60 5.47
N ILE A 226 -11.44 -21.55 6.55
CA ILE A 226 -10.01 -21.87 6.52
C ILE A 226 -9.87 -23.39 6.42
N ALA A 227 -9.55 -23.89 5.22
CA ALA A 227 -9.37 -25.31 4.96
C ALA A 227 -7.95 -25.79 5.32
N ARG A 228 -6.94 -24.93 5.15
CA ARG A 228 -5.55 -25.17 5.52
C ARG A 228 -4.89 -23.89 5.98
N PHE A 229 -3.95 -23.98 6.89
CA PHE A 229 -3.11 -22.87 7.30
C PHE A 229 -1.73 -23.38 7.73
N THR A 230 -0.70 -22.85 7.11
CA THR A 230 0.71 -23.00 7.48
C THR A 230 1.40 -21.63 7.55
N THR A 231 2.66 -21.59 7.90
CA THR A 231 3.46 -20.36 7.84
C THR A 231 3.82 -19.93 6.40
N GLN A 232 3.60 -20.79 5.40
CA GLN A 232 3.96 -20.56 4.00
C GLN A 232 2.76 -20.49 3.07
N ASP A 233 1.62 -21.04 3.47
CA ASP A 233 0.39 -21.03 2.68
C ASP A 233 -0.87 -21.07 3.53
N TYR A 234 -1.97 -20.63 2.95
CA TYR A 234 -3.29 -20.83 3.51
C TYR A 234 -4.36 -20.98 2.42
N VAL A 235 -5.41 -21.73 2.74
CA VAL A 235 -6.50 -22.03 1.81
C VAL A 235 -7.83 -21.62 2.44
N PHE A 236 -8.60 -20.84 1.69
CA PHE A 236 -10.00 -20.54 2.00
C PHE A 236 -10.92 -21.30 1.06
N SER A 237 -11.84 -22.07 1.60
CA SER A 237 -12.93 -22.65 0.85
C SER A 237 -14.09 -21.63 0.69
N LYS A 238 -14.87 -21.86 -0.34
CA LYS A 238 -16.10 -21.13 -0.65
C LYS A 238 -17.02 -21.02 0.57
N ASN A 239 -17.60 -19.84 0.79
CA ASN A 239 -18.63 -19.63 1.78
C ASN A 239 -19.93 -20.33 1.37
N ALA A 240 -20.36 -21.33 2.12
CA ALA A 240 -21.58 -22.08 1.85
C ALA A 240 -22.86 -21.22 1.90
N HIS A 241 -22.80 -20.10 2.61
CA HIS A 241 -23.90 -19.15 2.79
C HIS A 241 -23.78 -17.89 1.95
N TYR A 242 -22.90 -17.91 0.91
CA TYR A 242 -22.67 -16.70 0.12
C TYR A 242 -23.96 -16.23 -0.57
N TRP A 243 -24.22 -14.94 -0.44
CA TRP A 243 -25.52 -14.35 -0.77
C TRP A 243 -25.78 -14.17 -2.28
N GLN A 244 -24.73 -14.11 -3.11
CA GLN A 244 -24.88 -14.03 -4.55
C GLN A 244 -25.06 -15.44 -5.12
N ALA A 245 -26.23 -15.72 -5.68
CA ALA A 245 -26.55 -17.03 -6.22
C ALA A 245 -25.52 -17.45 -7.29
N GLY A 246 -25.01 -18.67 -7.18
CA GLY A 246 -24.00 -19.23 -8.09
C GLY A 246 -22.58 -18.71 -7.90
N LYS A 247 -22.34 -17.72 -7.04
CA LYS A 247 -21.03 -17.15 -6.76
C LYS A 247 -20.46 -17.67 -5.43
N PRO A 248 -19.11 -17.57 -5.23
CA PRO A 248 -18.11 -17.40 -6.26
C PRO A 248 -18.13 -18.57 -7.25
N LEU A 249 -17.60 -18.38 -8.46
CA LEU A 249 -17.59 -19.44 -9.49
C LEU A 249 -16.53 -20.51 -9.23
N ILE A 250 -15.46 -20.15 -8.54
CA ILE A 250 -14.35 -21.03 -8.14
C ILE A 250 -14.59 -21.60 -6.74
N GLY A 251 -13.99 -22.77 -6.44
CA GLY A 251 -14.26 -23.51 -5.20
C GLY A 251 -13.46 -23.03 -3.98
N CYS A 252 -12.24 -22.52 -4.19
CA CYS A 252 -11.35 -22.08 -3.14
C CYS A 252 -10.30 -21.08 -3.64
N LEU A 253 -9.73 -20.33 -2.71
CA LEU A 253 -8.54 -19.50 -2.88
C LEU A 253 -7.39 -20.12 -2.09
N GLU A 254 -6.21 -20.14 -2.66
CA GLU A 254 -4.96 -20.47 -1.98
C GLU A 254 -4.00 -19.29 -2.11
N TYR A 255 -3.37 -18.89 -1.02
CA TYR A 255 -2.33 -17.90 -1.02
C TYR A 255 -1.01 -18.54 -0.59
N VAL A 256 0.00 -18.40 -1.45
CA VAL A 256 1.35 -18.97 -1.23
C VAL A 256 2.33 -17.83 -0.98
N GLN A 257 3.22 -17.99 -0.02
CA GLN A 257 4.24 -17.01 0.31
C GLN A 257 5.28 -16.87 -0.82
N ALA A 258 5.61 -15.63 -1.16
CA ALA A 258 6.79 -15.31 -1.96
C ALA A 258 7.57 -14.15 -1.32
N SER A 259 8.84 -14.34 -1.06
CA SER A 259 9.69 -13.35 -0.39
C SER A 259 10.23 -12.27 -1.33
N SER A 260 10.11 -12.46 -2.65
CA SER A 260 10.64 -11.52 -3.65
C SER A 260 9.89 -11.57 -4.97
N ASN A 261 10.09 -10.55 -5.81
CA ASN A 261 9.59 -10.52 -7.18
C ASN A 261 10.06 -11.74 -7.98
N ASP A 262 11.31 -12.17 -7.84
CA ASP A 262 11.87 -13.32 -8.56
C ASP A 262 11.24 -14.63 -8.09
N SER A 263 11.00 -14.81 -6.78
CA SER A 263 10.34 -16.00 -6.26
C SER A 263 8.89 -16.10 -6.73
N ALA A 264 8.15 -14.98 -6.76
CA ALA A 264 6.80 -14.93 -7.30
C ALA A 264 6.78 -15.26 -8.81
N LEU A 265 7.73 -14.72 -9.59
CA LEU A 265 7.89 -15.04 -11.01
C LEU A 265 8.16 -16.53 -11.24
N ALA A 266 9.05 -17.13 -10.46
CA ALA A 266 9.34 -18.57 -10.56
C ALA A 266 8.10 -19.43 -10.28
N LEU A 267 7.30 -19.07 -9.29
CA LEU A 267 6.05 -19.77 -8.95
C LEU A 267 5.03 -19.73 -10.09
N ILE A 268 4.81 -18.57 -10.72
CA ILE A 268 3.83 -18.46 -11.81
C ILE A 268 4.35 -19.11 -13.11
N GLN A 269 5.65 -19.00 -13.41
CA GLN A 269 6.26 -19.67 -14.56
C GLN A 269 6.17 -21.19 -14.48
N SER A 270 6.34 -21.76 -13.29
CA SER A 270 6.24 -23.21 -13.06
C SER A 270 4.78 -23.71 -13.03
N GLY A 271 3.80 -22.79 -13.05
CA GLY A 271 2.38 -23.13 -12.95
C GLY A 271 1.94 -23.54 -11.55
N GLN A 272 2.71 -23.18 -10.52
CA GLN A 272 2.30 -23.37 -9.11
C GLN A 272 1.35 -22.31 -8.62
N VAL A 273 1.35 -21.14 -9.28
CA VAL A 273 0.51 -19.98 -8.99
C VAL A 273 -0.21 -19.57 -10.26
N ASP A 274 -1.46 -19.11 -10.14
CA ASP A 274 -2.29 -18.67 -11.26
C ASP A 274 -2.35 -17.15 -11.39
N TRP A 275 -2.13 -16.39 -10.30
CA TRP A 275 -2.24 -14.94 -10.27
C TRP A 275 -1.25 -14.34 -9.28
N THR A 276 -0.48 -13.36 -9.76
CA THR A 276 0.51 -12.69 -8.90
C THR A 276 0.32 -11.19 -8.89
N HIS A 277 0.73 -10.57 -7.78
CA HIS A 277 0.89 -9.12 -7.64
C HIS A 277 2.36 -8.83 -7.32
N ASN A 278 3.19 -8.81 -8.36
CA ASN A 278 4.62 -8.51 -8.26
C ASN A 278 5.15 -7.89 -9.55
N PHE A 279 6.19 -7.10 -9.42
CA PHE A 279 6.94 -6.61 -10.58
C PHE A 279 7.66 -7.75 -11.31
N VAL A 280 7.64 -7.69 -12.65
CA VAL A 280 8.41 -8.59 -13.52
C VAL A 280 9.17 -7.75 -14.53
N ALA A 281 10.48 -7.73 -14.39
CA ALA A 281 11.36 -7.06 -15.36
C ALA A 281 11.22 -7.69 -16.75
N ASN A 282 11.01 -6.87 -17.78
CA ASN A 282 10.82 -7.32 -19.16
C ASN A 282 9.80 -8.48 -19.25
N VAL A 283 8.56 -8.22 -18.77
CA VAL A 283 7.51 -9.24 -18.61
C VAL A 283 7.23 -10.01 -19.91
N ASP A 284 7.37 -9.37 -21.06
CA ASP A 284 7.15 -10.04 -22.35
C ASP A 284 8.16 -11.16 -22.58
N LYS A 285 9.43 -10.92 -22.35
CA LYS A 285 10.49 -11.93 -22.48
C LYS A 285 10.48 -12.90 -21.31
N ALA A 286 10.25 -12.39 -20.09
CA ALA A 286 10.31 -13.20 -18.88
C ALA A 286 9.14 -14.15 -18.76
N TYR A 287 7.94 -13.76 -19.22
CA TYR A 287 6.71 -14.50 -18.93
C TYR A 287 5.80 -14.65 -20.17
N THR A 288 5.21 -13.58 -20.71
CA THR A 288 4.10 -13.70 -21.67
C THR A 288 4.48 -14.41 -22.96
N SER A 289 5.71 -14.22 -23.50
CA SER A 289 6.16 -14.92 -24.70
C SER A 289 6.44 -16.41 -24.52
N LYS A 290 6.51 -16.93 -23.28
CA LYS A 290 6.78 -18.35 -23.03
C LYS A 290 5.55 -19.23 -23.27
N ASP A 291 4.36 -18.67 -23.11
CA ASP A 291 3.08 -19.31 -23.40
C ASP A 291 2.03 -18.23 -23.72
N PRO A 292 2.09 -17.64 -24.94
CA PRO A 292 1.25 -16.49 -25.29
C PRO A 292 -0.26 -16.78 -25.26
N ALA A 293 -0.64 -18.05 -25.32
CA ALA A 293 -2.04 -18.47 -25.22
C ALA A 293 -2.59 -18.37 -23.79
N HIS A 294 -1.73 -18.50 -22.78
CA HIS A 294 -2.17 -18.61 -21.40
C HIS A 294 -1.50 -17.63 -20.45
N PHE A 295 -0.32 -17.10 -20.77
CA PHE A 295 0.43 -16.21 -19.89
C PHE A 295 0.16 -14.74 -20.23
N HIS A 296 -0.39 -14.01 -19.29
CA HIS A 296 -0.83 -12.64 -19.48
C HIS A 296 -0.28 -11.72 -18.40
N ALA A 297 -0.10 -10.45 -18.76
CA ALA A 297 0.19 -9.37 -17.83
C ALA A 297 -0.71 -8.18 -18.14
N PHE A 298 -1.23 -7.54 -17.09
CA PHE A 298 -1.98 -6.30 -17.20
C PHE A 298 -1.47 -5.30 -16.17
N TYR A 299 -0.55 -4.45 -16.58
CA TYR A 299 0.07 -3.41 -15.75
C TYR A 299 -0.66 -2.09 -15.92
N ALA A 300 -1.87 -2.04 -15.35
CA ALA A 300 -2.69 -0.83 -15.40
C ALA A 300 -2.07 0.29 -14.55
N THR A 301 -2.02 1.50 -15.10
CA THR A 301 -1.55 2.71 -14.40
C THR A 301 -2.71 3.41 -13.70
N THR A 302 -3.40 2.71 -12.81
CA THR A 302 -4.59 3.18 -12.11
C THR A 302 -4.35 3.54 -10.65
N ALA A 303 -3.13 3.35 -10.14
CA ALA A 303 -2.78 3.71 -8.78
C ALA A 303 -2.31 5.17 -8.67
N TYR A 304 -2.46 5.73 -7.47
CA TYR A 304 -1.85 7.01 -7.12
C TYR A 304 -0.31 6.95 -7.22
N PRO A 305 0.36 8.10 -7.32
CA PRO A 305 1.81 8.10 -7.54
C PRO A 305 2.56 7.40 -6.41
N GLN A 306 3.62 6.69 -6.80
CA GLN A 306 4.68 6.33 -5.88
C GLN A 306 5.49 7.59 -5.58
N SER A 307 5.75 7.84 -4.32
CA SER A 307 6.35 9.08 -3.86
C SER A 307 7.45 8.79 -2.84
N LEU A 308 8.50 9.60 -2.84
CA LEU A 308 9.43 9.64 -1.71
C LEU A 308 8.73 10.37 -0.56
N VAL A 309 8.56 9.67 0.55
CA VAL A 309 7.85 10.12 1.75
C VAL A 309 8.83 10.20 2.92
N PHE A 310 8.66 11.23 3.75
CA PHE A 310 9.48 11.52 4.93
C PHE A 310 8.63 12.28 5.95
N ASP A 311 9.00 12.25 7.21
CA ASP A 311 8.31 12.97 8.28
C ASP A 311 8.54 14.49 8.16
N THR A 312 7.52 15.22 7.72
CA THR A 312 7.61 16.69 7.53
C THR A 312 7.69 17.48 8.83
N THR A 313 7.55 16.84 9.98
CA THR A 313 7.75 17.48 11.28
C THR A 313 9.22 17.49 11.68
N GLN A 314 10.04 16.66 11.03
CA GLN A 314 11.46 16.53 11.31
C GLN A 314 12.30 17.47 10.43
N TYR A 315 13.36 18.00 11.01
CA TYR A 315 14.36 18.78 10.30
C TYR A 315 15.32 17.83 9.54
N PRO A 316 15.69 18.13 8.29
CA PRO A 316 15.35 19.32 7.49
C PRO A 316 14.09 19.17 6.62
N TYR A 317 13.33 18.06 6.71
CA TYR A 317 12.13 17.80 5.88
C TYR A 317 10.99 18.79 6.16
N ASN A 318 10.98 19.47 7.31
CA ASN A 318 10.04 20.54 7.62
C ASN A 318 10.25 21.81 6.78
N LEU A 319 11.41 21.94 6.11
CA LEU A 319 11.73 23.09 5.26
C LEU A 319 11.20 22.87 3.84
N VAL A 320 10.27 23.72 3.40
CA VAL A 320 9.73 23.68 2.03
C VAL A 320 10.83 23.75 0.95
N PRO A 321 11.83 24.64 1.04
CA PRO A 321 12.92 24.66 0.07
C PRO A 321 13.68 23.35 -0.01
N PHE A 322 13.90 22.64 1.11
CA PHE A 322 14.55 21.35 1.12
C PHE A 322 13.75 20.31 0.30
N ARG A 323 12.44 20.19 0.55
CA ARG A 323 11.57 19.28 -0.20
C ARG A 323 11.51 19.59 -1.71
N LYS A 324 11.48 20.90 -2.07
CA LYS A 324 11.54 21.33 -3.46
C LYS A 324 12.88 21.00 -4.12
N ALA A 325 13.98 21.14 -3.39
CA ALA A 325 15.30 20.75 -3.87
C ALA A 325 15.39 19.23 -4.11
N LEU A 326 14.86 18.40 -3.20
CA LEU A 326 14.76 16.94 -3.43
C LEU A 326 13.98 16.65 -4.72
N SER A 327 12.85 17.31 -4.93
CA SER A 327 12.04 17.12 -6.16
C SER A 327 12.81 17.46 -7.44
N GLN A 328 13.61 18.53 -7.43
CA GLN A 328 14.43 18.95 -8.58
C GLN A 328 15.69 18.08 -8.77
N ALA A 329 16.17 17.45 -7.69
CA ALA A 329 17.37 16.62 -7.71
C ALA A 329 17.12 15.20 -8.23
N ILE A 330 15.89 14.71 -8.23
CA ILE A 330 15.56 13.32 -8.57
C ILE A 330 15.18 13.18 -10.04
N ASP A 331 15.91 12.30 -10.76
CA ASP A 331 15.65 11.97 -12.17
C ASP A 331 14.55 10.91 -12.30
N ARG A 332 13.30 11.38 -12.37
CA ARG A 332 12.10 10.54 -12.54
C ARG A 332 12.11 9.73 -13.83
N GLN A 333 12.76 10.24 -14.90
CA GLN A 333 12.83 9.52 -16.16
C GLN A 333 13.75 8.31 -16.07
N SER A 334 14.89 8.45 -15.38
CA SER A 334 15.78 7.33 -15.09
C SER A 334 15.12 6.29 -14.19
N ILE A 335 14.35 6.71 -13.17
CA ILE A 335 13.56 5.80 -12.33
C ILE A 335 12.55 5.03 -13.19
N SER A 336 11.73 5.73 -13.96
CA SER A 336 10.73 5.12 -14.85
C SER A 336 11.37 4.11 -15.81
N LYS A 337 12.47 4.49 -16.46
CA LYS A 337 13.10 3.67 -17.50
C LYS A 337 13.92 2.50 -16.95
N LEU A 338 14.69 2.71 -15.89
CA LEU A 338 15.67 1.75 -15.38
C LEU A 338 15.17 1.01 -14.15
N GLY A 339 14.53 1.69 -13.21
CA GLY A 339 13.93 1.07 -12.03
C GLY A 339 12.67 0.29 -12.38
N GLU A 340 11.76 0.94 -13.10
CA GLU A 340 10.43 0.43 -13.40
C GLU A 340 10.27 -0.15 -14.82
N TYR A 341 11.37 -0.34 -15.54
CA TYR A 341 11.41 -0.90 -16.92
C TYR A 341 10.46 -0.21 -17.93
N GLY A 342 10.12 1.05 -17.71
CA GLY A 342 9.21 1.82 -18.56
C GLY A 342 7.72 1.56 -18.29
N TYR A 343 7.36 0.68 -17.36
CA TYR A 343 5.96 0.34 -17.05
C TYR A 343 5.28 1.40 -16.19
N ALA A 344 6.04 2.14 -15.40
CA ALA A 344 5.58 3.20 -14.51
C ALA A 344 5.96 4.58 -15.07
N PRO A 345 5.07 5.29 -15.74
CA PRO A 345 5.36 6.63 -16.28
C PRO A 345 5.80 7.61 -15.20
N ALA A 346 6.85 8.37 -15.47
CA ALA A 346 7.25 9.48 -14.62
C ALA A 346 6.13 10.52 -14.50
N THR A 347 5.90 11.04 -13.29
CA THR A 347 4.87 12.06 -13.04
C THR A 347 5.47 13.44 -12.76
N SER A 348 4.64 14.49 -12.80
CA SER A 348 5.03 15.81 -12.34
C SER A 348 5.08 15.89 -10.81
N ALA A 349 5.48 17.03 -10.27
CA ALA A 349 5.45 17.27 -8.82
C ALA A 349 4.02 17.33 -8.25
N LEU A 350 2.99 17.39 -9.10
CA LEU A 350 1.59 17.29 -8.68
C LEU A 350 1.15 15.84 -8.45
N GLY A 351 1.59 14.91 -9.29
CA GLY A 351 1.38 13.47 -9.13
C GLY A 351 0.03 12.92 -9.55
N ILE A 352 -0.97 13.75 -9.82
CA ILE A 352 -2.36 13.33 -10.07
C ILE A 352 -2.84 13.53 -11.50
N GLU A 353 -2.09 14.23 -12.34
CA GLU A 353 -2.48 14.62 -13.69
C GLU A 353 -2.70 13.43 -14.63
N PHE A 354 -2.04 12.31 -14.36
CA PHE A 354 -2.18 11.10 -15.14
C PHE A 354 -3.53 10.40 -14.87
N LEU A 355 -3.94 10.36 -13.59
CA LEU A 355 -5.19 9.73 -13.16
C LEU A 355 -6.41 10.64 -13.39
N PHE A 356 -6.23 11.94 -13.22
CA PHE A 356 -7.31 12.91 -13.20
C PHE A 356 -7.05 14.11 -14.12
N PRO A 357 -6.72 13.88 -15.42
CA PRO A 357 -6.38 14.97 -16.35
C PRO A 357 -7.49 16.02 -16.48
N GLN A 358 -8.75 15.61 -16.29
CA GLN A 358 -9.92 16.50 -16.32
C GLN A 358 -9.98 17.48 -15.14
N TRP A 359 -9.29 17.20 -14.04
CA TRP A 359 -9.22 18.06 -12.86
C TRP A 359 -8.05 19.04 -12.94
N VAL A 360 -6.93 18.66 -13.53
CA VAL A 360 -5.74 19.51 -13.67
C VAL A 360 -5.85 20.34 -14.94
N THR A 361 -6.57 21.47 -14.87
CA THR A 361 -6.89 22.31 -16.04
C THR A 361 -6.07 23.59 -16.11
N ASP A 362 -5.60 24.14 -14.99
CA ASP A 362 -4.84 25.40 -14.91
C ASP A 362 -3.43 25.25 -15.52
N ALA A 363 -3.15 26.04 -16.57
CA ALA A 363 -1.88 26.00 -17.28
C ALA A 363 -0.67 26.40 -16.40
N SER A 364 -0.87 27.32 -15.46
CA SER A 364 0.18 27.75 -14.54
C SER A 364 0.56 26.66 -13.54
N VAL A 365 -0.45 25.92 -13.05
CA VAL A 365 -0.25 24.73 -12.20
C VAL A 365 0.56 23.67 -12.94
N LYS A 366 0.18 23.34 -14.18
CA LYS A 366 0.91 22.38 -15.02
C LYS A 366 2.36 22.79 -15.23
N ALA A 367 2.60 24.07 -15.55
CA ALA A 367 3.95 24.58 -15.78
C ALA A 367 4.80 24.51 -14.50
N GLN A 368 4.25 24.90 -13.36
CA GLN A 368 4.94 24.85 -12.06
C GLN A 368 5.23 23.41 -11.63
N ALA A 369 4.25 22.52 -11.77
CA ALA A 369 4.40 21.09 -11.45
C ALA A 369 5.50 20.44 -12.29
N LYS A 370 5.54 20.73 -13.60
CA LYS A 370 6.60 20.28 -14.50
C LYS A 370 7.96 20.83 -14.11
N ALA A 371 8.06 22.13 -13.81
CA ALA A 371 9.33 22.77 -13.44
C ALA A 371 9.92 22.17 -12.16
N LEU A 372 9.09 21.92 -11.14
CA LEU A 372 9.51 21.26 -9.89
C LEU A 372 9.90 19.79 -10.07
N ALA A 373 9.38 19.10 -11.07
CA ALA A 373 9.71 17.71 -11.37
C ALA A 373 10.85 17.54 -12.36
N THR A 374 11.27 18.62 -13.04
CA THR A 374 12.37 18.56 -14.00
C THR A 374 13.68 18.34 -13.27
N TYR A 375 14.39 17.26 -13.65
CA TYR A 375 15.72 16.94 -13.09
C TYR A 375 16.69 18.07 -13.38
N ASN A 376 17.12 18.76 -12.35
CA ASN A 376 18.05 19.87 -12.41
C ASN A 376 18.85 19.99 -11.10
N PRO A 377 19.97 19.23 -10.96
CA PRO A 377 20.81 19.28 -9.77
C PRO A 377 21.37 20.68 -9.47
N THR A 378 21.61 21.49 -10.51
CA THR A 378 22.10 22.86 -10.34
C THR A 378 21.04 23.75 -9.69
N ALA A 379 19.78 23.66 -10.15
CA ALA A 379 18.67 24.37 -9.53
C ALA A 379 18.40 23.87 -8.11
N ALA A 380 18.50 22.57 -7.86
CA ALA A 380 18.38 21.99 -6.54
C ALA A 380 19.43 22.55 -5.57
N LYS A 381 20.70 22.57 -5.98
CA LYS A 381 21.78 23.18 -5.18
C LYS A 381 21.53 24.66 -4.91
N LYS A 382 21.09 25.42 -5.92
CA LYS A 382 20.72 26.82 -5.74
C LYS A 382 19.58 26.99 -4.73
N THR A 383 18.51 26.18 -4.86
CA THR A 383 17.38 26.20 -3.91
C THR A 383 17.85 25.95 -2.47
N LEU A 384 18.79 25.02 -2.27
CA LEU A 384 19.37 24.74 -0.96
C LEU A 384 20.23 25.90 -0.43
N THR A 385 21.10 26.48 -1.26
CA THR A 385 21.95 27.61 -0.84
C THR A 385 21.13 28.86 -0.54
N ASP A 386 20.10 29.15 -1.32
CA ASP A 386 19.16 30.25 -1.06
C ASP A 386 18.42 30.06 0.28
N ALA A 387 18.28 28.81 0.75
CA ALA A 387 17.68 28.46 2.04
C ALA A 387 18.69 28.36 3.19
N GLY A 388 19.94 28.76 2.98
CA GLY A 388 21.00 28.83 4.01
C GLY A 388 21.81 27.55 4.17
N PHE A 389 21.62 26.53 3.33
CA PHE A 389 22.49 25.36 3.27
C PHE A 389 23.85 25.76 2.65
N THR A 390 24.91 25.08 3.05
CA THR A 390 26.26 25.35 2.57
C THR A 390 26.97 24.07 2.13
N TYR A 391 28.10 24.19 1.47
CA TYR A 391 28.88 23.04 1.02
C TYR A 391 30.30 23.05 1.65
N LYS A 392 30.72 21.87 2.15
CA LYS A 392 32.11 21.58 2.52
C LYS A 392 32.66 20.55 1.55
N GLY A 393 33.41 21.01 0.55
CA GLY A 393 33.73 20.19 -0.61
C GLY A 393 32.47 19.80 -1.37
N SER A 394 32.22 18.50 -1.56
CA SER A 394 31.01 17.99 -2.17
C SER A 394 29.84 17.76 -1.20
N GLN A 395 30.08 17.81 0.11
CA GLN A 395 29.09 17.49 1.13
C GLN A 395 28.20 18.69 1.45
N LEU A 396 26.90 18.47 1.45
CA LEU A 396 25.89 19.43 1.85
C LEU A 396 25.84 19.52 3.38
N LEU A 397 25.93 20.73 3.90
CA LEU A 397 25.71 21.04 5.30
C LEU A 397 24.42 21.83 5.48
N ASP A 398 23.71 21.53 6.54
CA ASP A 398 22.53 22.29 6.93
C ASP A 398 22.89 23.69 7.44
N PRO A 399 21.93 24.61 7.64
CA PRO A 399 22.18 25.94 8.21
C PRO A 399 22.85 25.95 9.59
N LYS A 400 22.90 24.81 10.28
CA LYS A 400 23.61 24.63 11.56
C LYS A 400 25.03 24.07 11.40
N GLY A 401 25.45 23.77 10.16
CA GLY A 401 26.76 23.19 9.83
C GLY A 401 26.85 21.68 9.95
N ASN A 402 25.72 20.96 10.13
CA ASN A 402 25.72 19.50 10.20
C ASN A 402 25.61 18.88 8.80
N PRO A 403 26.27 17.73 8.53
CA PRO A 403 26.08 16.97 7.30
C PRO A 403 24.65 16.51 7.12
N VAL A 404 24.11 16.72 5.92
CA VAL A 404 22.76 16.24 5.58
C VAL A 404 22.82 14.80 5.13
N LYS A 405 21.97 13.96 5.76
CA LYS A 405 21.84 12.54 5.45
C LYS A 405 20.39 12.18 5.18
N LEU A 406 20.17 11.31 4.19
CA LEU A 406 18.87 10.75 3.84
C LEU A 406 19.03 9.32 3.31
N ASP A 407 18.86 8.32 4.16
CA ASP A 407 18.80 6.92 3.76
C ASP A 407 17.36 6.53 3.41
N ILE A 408 17.18 5.65 2.40
CA ILE A 408 15.86 5.25 1.88
C ILE A 408 15.65 3.77 2.20
N HIS A 409 14.59 3.45 2.91
CA HIS A 409 14.29 2.09 3.37
C HIS A 409 13.37 1.36 2.40
N VAL A 410 13.70 0.13 2.02
CA VAL A 410 12.97 -0.67 1.04
C VAL A 410 13.05 -2.17 1.35
N ILE A 411 12.00 -2.93 1.01
CA ILE A 411 12.04 -4.40 1.10
C ILE A 411 13.02 -4.95 0.06
N SER A 412 13.97 -5.76 0.49
CA SER A 412 15.03 -6.33 -0.35
C SER A 412 14.51 -7.17 -1.52
N GLY A 413 13.32 -7.77 -1.38
CA GLY A 413 12.65 -8.57 -2.41
C GLY A 413 11.95 -7.76 -3.51
N TRP A 414 11.81 -6.44 -3.38
CA TRP A 414 11.17 -5.57 -4.37
C TRP A 414 12.22 -4.95 -5.30
N SER A 415 12.63 -5.71 -6.29
CA SER A 415 13.75 -5.38 -7.17
C SER A 415 13.57 -4.07 -7.96
N ASP A 416 12.35 -3.70 -8.32
CA ASP A 416 11.96 -2.43 -8.93
C ASP A 416 12.22 -1.25 -7.99
N TRP A 417 11.74 -1.33 -6.76
CA TRP A 417 11.94 -0.25 -5.79
C TRP A 417 13.39 -0.18 -5.30
N VAL A 418 14.09 -1.30 -5.13
CA VAL A 418 15.53 -1.30 -4.82
C VAL A 418 16.30 -0.56 -5.90
N ALA A 419 16.04 -0.84 -7.19
CA ALA A 419 16.68 -0.13 -8.31
C ALA A 419 16.30 1.36 -8.35
N SER A 420 15.03 1.68 -8.07
CA SER A 420 14.55 3.07 -7.99
C SER A 420 15.22 3.84 -6.86
N ASP A 421 15.38 3.25 -5.67
CA ASP A 421 16.03 3.86 -4.53
C ASP A 421 17.54 4.08 -4.75
N GLN A 422 18.21 3.16 -5.45
CA GLN A 422 19.61 3.35 -5.86
C GLN A 422 19.78 4.56 -6.79
N ILE A 423 18.84 4.76 -7.72
CA ILE A 423 18.84 5.93 -8.60
C ILE A 423 18.63 7.20 -7.77
N ILE A 424 17.66 7.19 -6.85
CA ILE A 424 17.37 8.33 -5.97
C ILE A 424 18.60 8.65 -5.11
N ALA A 425 19.18 7.66 -4.43
CA ALA A 425 20.33 7.84 -3.58
C ALA A 425 21.51 8.47 -4.37
N LYS A 426 21.80 7.96 -5.57
CA LYS A 426 22.82 8.54 -6.48
C LYS A 426 22.52 9.99 -6.86
N ASN A 427 21.25 10.31 -7.12
CA ASN A 427 20.86 11.69 -7.46
C ASN A 427 21.01 12.62 -6.25
N LEU A 428 20.70 12.16 -5.04
CA LEU A 428 20.88 12.92 -3.80
C LEU A 428 22.35 13.12 -3.47
N GLN A 429 23.21 12.12 -3.69
CA GLN A 429 24.66 12.24 -3.57
C GLN A 429 25.22 13.31 -4.53
N ALA A 430 24.68 13.43 -5.74
CA ALA A 430 25.11 14.44 -6.71
C ALA A 430 24.83 15.89 -6.25
N ILE A 431 23.92 16.09 -5.30
CA ILE A 431 23.68 17.38 -4.66
C ILE A 431 24.29 17.47 -3.25
N GLY A 432 25.12 16.52 -2.87
CA GLY A 432 25.90 16.54 -1.62
C GLY A 432 25.20 15.94 -0.39
N ILE A 433 24.06 15.31 -0.55
CA ILE A 433 23.36 14.58 0.51
C ILE A 433 23.99 13.18 0.64
N ASP A 434 24.41 12.78 1.84
CA ASP A 434 24.81 11.40 2.14
C ASP A 434 23.56 10.52 2.10
N SER A 435 23.48 9.64 1.11
CA SER A 435 22.28 8.83 0.86
C SER A 435 22.62 7.45 0.33
N LYS A 436 21.87 6.45 0.79
CA LYS A 436 21.89 5.07 0.30
C LYS A 436 20.54 4.41 0.51
N GLU A 437 20.33 3.29 -0.17
CA GLU A 437 19.25 2.37 0.15
C GLU A 437 19.59 1.55 1.41
N VAL A 438 18.56 1.25 2.21
CA VAL A 438 18.63 0.36 3.38
C VAL A 438 17.62 -0.78 3.15
N LEU A 439 18.16 -1.98 3.02
CA LEU A 439 17.37 -3.16 2.68
C LEU A 439 16.72 -3.76 3.94
N GLU A 440 15.40 -3.85 3.93
CA GLU A 440 14.60 -4.52 4.95
C GLU A 440 14.26 -5.94 4.48
N PRO A 441 14.22 -6.94 5.37
CA PRO A 441 14.05 -8.33 4.95
C PRO A 441 12.65 -8.65 4.39
N ASP A 442 11.60 -8.02 4.93
CA ASP A 442 10.20 -8.31 4.60
C ASP A 442 9.23 -7.19 4.98
N TRP A 443 7.95 -7.40 4.67
CA TRP A 443 6.84 -6.50 5.01
C TRP A 443 6.75 -6.18 6.51
N ASN A 444 6.90 -7.15 7.39
CA ASN A 444 6.74 -6.94 8.83
C ASN A 444 7.85 -6.08 9.42
N SER A 445 9.05 -6.11 8.83
CA SER A 445 10.17 -5.26 9.21
C SER A 445 10.04 -3.85 8.66
N TRP A 446 9.60 -3.71 7.41
CA TRP A 446 9.54 -2.45 6.68
C TRP A 446 8.28 -1.64 6.99
N TYR A 447 7.09 -2.24 6.89
CA TYR A 447 5.82 -1.51 6.88
C TYR A 447 5.52 -0.72 8.17
N PRO A 448 5.79 -1.23 9.39
CA PRO A 448 5.60 -0.43 10.61
C PRO A 448 6.46 0.84 10.68
N ASN A 449 7.65 0.80 10.09
CA ASN A 449 8.52 1.97 9.99
C ASN A 449 8.06 2.92 8.88
N ALA A 450 7.66 2.39 7.73
CA ALA A 450 7.13 3.15 6.60
C ALA A 450 5.80 3.83 6.95
N SER A 451 4.86 3.11 7.56
CA SER A 451 3.53 3.63 7.92
C SER A 451 3.54 4.69 9.02
N SER A 452 4.59 4.73 9.83
CA SER A 452 4.84 5.78 10.83
C SER A 452 5.94 6.76 10.41
N THR A 453 6.47 6.59 9.20
CA THR A 453 7.51 7.40 8.54
C THR A 453 8.72 7.67 9.44
N LYS A 454 9.15 6.64 10.19
CA LYS A 454 10.37 6.72 10.99
C LYS A 454 11.62 6.96 10.13
N ASN A 455 11.58 6.43 8.90
CA ASN A 455 12.63 6.56 7.91
C ASN A 455 12.03 6.97 6.56
N PRO A 456 12.74 7.77 5.74
CA PRO A 456 12.35 8.01 4.36
C PRO A 456 12.19 6.71 3.57
N THR A 457 11.18 6.64 2.73
CA THR A 457 10.88 5.45 1.92
C THR A 457 10.06 5.81 0.70
N LEU A 458 9.99 4.91 -0.29
CA LEU A 458 8.94 4.98 -1.29
C LEU A 458 7.63 4.44 -0.70
N LEU A 459 6.54 5.15 -0.94
CA LEU A 459 5.20 4.72 -0.59
C LEU A 459 4.20 5.09 -1.70
N TRP A 460 3.22 4.21 -1.89
CA TRP A 460 2.04 4.53 -2.69
C TRP A 460 1.16 5.50 -1.92
N GLN A 461 0.58 6.46 -2.62
CA GLN A 461 -0.41 7.33 -2.01
C GLN A 461 -1.77 6.66 -1.94
N VAL A 462 -2.54 6.98 -0.93
CA VAL A 462 -3.93 6.54 -0.79
C VAL A 462 -4.88 7.68 -1.19
N GLY A 463 -6.07 7.32 -1.62
CA GLY A 463 -7.09 8.30 -1.99
C GLY A 463 -8.41 7.64 -2.33
N GLY A 464 -9.44 8.45 -2.48
CA GLY A 464 -10.76 8.01 -2.94
C GLY A 464 -10.78 7.78 -4.44
N GLN A 465 -11.78 7.04 -4.91
CA GLN A 465 -12.00 6.78 -6.31
C GLN A 465 -12.77 7.93 -6.99
N GLY A 466 -12.49 8.15 -8.27
CA GLY A 466 -13.25 9.06 -9.14
C GLY A 466 -12.86 10.54 -9.11
N SER A 467 -12.08 11.01 -8.13
CA SER A 467 -11.57 12.39 -8.09
C SER A 467 -10.28 12.48 -7.26
N PRO A 468 -9.45 13.55 -7.45
CA PRO A 468 -8.23 13.73 -6.65
C PRO A 468 -8.51 14.20 -5.20
N PHE A 469 -9.78 14.31 -4.79
CA PHE A 469 -10.15 14.74 -3.44
C PHE A 469 -9.46 13.89 -2.37
N GLY A 470 -9.50 12.56 -2.50
CA GLY A 470 -8.90 11.64 -1.53
C GLY A 470 -7.40 11.85 -1.38
N PHE A 471 -6.69 12.08 -2.47
CA PHE A 471 -5.27 12.40 -2.46
C PHE A 471 -4.96 13.67 -1.66
N PHE A 472 -5.66 14.76 -1.95
CA PHE A 472 -5.47 16.00 -1.19
C PHE A 472 -5.94 15.88 0.26
N ASN A 473 -7.01 15.13 0.52
CA ASN A 473 -7.49 14.91 1.88
C ASN A 473 -6.47 14.16 2.73
N ALA A 474 -5.85 13.12 2.20
CA ALA A 474 -4.80 12.37 2.90
C ALA A 474 -3.61 13.25 3.26
N ASN A 475 -3.16 14.09 2.33
CA ASN A 475 -1.88 14.79 2.43
C ASN A 475 -1.97 16.26 2.90
N LEU A 476 -3.15 16.89 2.88
CA LEU A 476 -3.30 18.31 3.22
C LEU A 476 -4.33 18.59 4.32
N SER A 477 -5.06 17.57 4.80
CA SER A 477 -6.12 17.76 5.77
C SER A 477 -5.63 17.61 7.21
N ASN A 478 -6.05 18.50 8.10
CA ASN A 478 -5.89 18.30 9.54
C ASN A 478 -6.65 17.05 10.03
N ASN A 479 -7.74 16.68 9.35
CA ASN A 479 -8.56 15.52 9.72
C ASN A 479 -7.89 14.18 9.40
N ALA A 480 -6.95 14.17 8.43
CA ALA A 480 -6.14 13.01 8.11
C ALA A 480 -4.84 12.94 8.93
N TYR A 481 -4.47 14.04 9.58
CA TYR A 481 -3.22 14.12 10.34
C TYR A 481 -3.10 13.05 11.40
N VAL A 482 -1.95 12.42 11.43
CA VAL A 482 -1.52 11.47 12.46
C VAL A 482 -0.23 12.00 13.07
N ALA A 483 -0.09 11.89 14.40
CA ALA A 483 1.12 12.35 15.06
C ALA A 483 2.33 11.49 14.65
N PRO A 484 3.54 12.06 14.60
CA PRO A 484 4.76 11.35 14.24
C PRO A 484 4.96 10.07 15.04
N GLY A 485 5.41 9.01 14.37
CA GLY A 485 5.64 7.70 14.97
C GLY A 485 4.38 6.85 15.18
N LEU A 486 3.19 7.37 14.83
CA LEU A 486 1.94 6.60 14.82
C LEU A 486 1.63 6.11 13.40
N ASP A 487 0.94 4.98 13.32
CA ASP A 487 0.54 4.35 12.06
C ASP A 487 -0.50 5.20 11.31
N ALA A 488 -0.14 5.66 10.11
CA ALA A 488 -0.98 6.46 9.24
C ALA A 488 -1.77 5.64 8.19
N THR A 489 -1.77 4.31 8.28
CA THR A 489 -2.41 3.40 7.31
C THR A 489 -3.87 3.77 7.01
N ASN A 490 -4.63 4.11 8.04
CA ASN A 490 -6.07 4.40 7.90
C ASN A 490 -6.37 5.80 7.35
N THR A 491 -5.41 6.72 7.38
CA THR A 491 -5.60 8.11 6.93
C THR A 491 -4.81 8.44 5.67
N GLY A 492 -3.73 7.72 5.43
CA GLY A 492 -2.80 7.96 4.32
C GLY A 492 -1.93 9.20 4.48
N ASN A 493 -1.92 9.82 5.67
CA ASN A 493 -1.06 10.96 6.00
C ASN A 493 0.30 10.46 6.48
N TRP A 494 1.01 9.82 5.58
CA TRP A 494 2.30 9.18 5.85
C TRP A 494 3.39 10.18 6.26
N GLU A 495 3.34 11.37 5.69
CA GLU A 495 4.31 12.45 5.87
C GLU A 495 4.06 13.30 7.12
N HIS A 496 3.05 13.01 7.91
CA HIS A 496 2.62 13.75 9.10
C HIS A 496 2.45 15.26 8.84
N TYR A 497 1.85 15.58 7.68
CA TYR A 497 1.60 16.96 7.26
C TYR A 497 0.16 17.37 7.57
N LYS A 498 -0.03 18.64 7.92
CA LYS A 498 -1.35 19.25 8.14
C LYS A 498 -1.40 20.68 7.63
N SER A 499 -2.59 21.12 7.20
CA SER A 499 -2.80 22.49 6.69
C SER A 499 -4.22 22.96 6.98
N ASP A 500 -4.35 24.07 7.71
CA ASP A 500 -5.65 24.73 7.92
C ASP A 500 -6.25 25.19 6.59
N GLN A 501 -5.43 25.76 5.71
CA GLN A 501 -5.85 26.17 4.37
C GLN A 501 -6.29 24.97 3.53
N GLY A 502 -5.53 23.87 3.55
CA GLY A 502 -5.91 22.62 2.86
C GLY A 502 -7.22 22.06 3.38
N THR A 503 -7.40 22.03 4.70
CA THR A 503 -8.65 21.60 5.34
C THR A 503 -9.84 22.48 4.91
N ALA A 504 -9.68 23.81 4.89
CA ALA A 504 -10.74 24.72 4.45
C ALA A 504 -11.12 24.52 2.98
N LEU A 505 -10.16 24.35 2.07
CA LEU A 505 -10.40 24.09 0.65
C LEU A 505 -11.10 22.75 0.42
N LEU A 506 -10.70 21.70 1.16
CA LEU A 506 -11.37 20.40 1.13
C LEU A 506 -12.81 20.49 1.65
N GLN A 507 -13.09 21.31 2.67
CA GLN A 507 -14.45 21.56 3.13
C GLN A 507 -15.27 22.28 2.05
N GLN A 508 -14.71 23.29 1.38
CA GLN A 508 -15.38 23.97 0.25
C GLN A 508 -15.73 22.99 -0.87
N TRP A 509 -14.81 22.06 -1.21
CA TRP A 509 -15.06 21.05 -2.22
C TRP A 509 -16.23 20.14 -1.84
N LYS A 510 -16.16 19.50 -0.69
CA LYS A 510 -17.16 18.49 -0.33
C LYS A 510 -18.55 19.05 0.01
N GLN A 511 -18.63 20.33 0.41
CA GLN A 511 -19.89 20.98 0.79
C GLN A 511 -20.70 21.51 -0.40
N THR A 512 -20.28 21.25 -1.63
CA THR A 512 -21.00 21.66 -2.84
C THR A 512 -21.20 20.47 -3.80
N LEU A 513 -22.28 20.55 -4.57
CA LEU A 513 -22.57 19.67 -5.71
C LEU A 513 -22.32 20.40 -7.05
N ASP A 514 -21.94 21.67 -7.02
CA ASP A 514 -21.62 22.47 -8.19
C ASP A 514 -20.23 22.09 -8.72
N PRO A 515 -20.13 21.52 -9.94
CA PRO A 515 -18.85 21.09 -10.50
C PRO A 515 -17.83 22.23 -10.66
N SER A 516 -18.29 23.46 -10.95
CA SER A 516 -17.39 24.61 -11.12
C SER A 516 -16.76 25.03 -9.80
N LYS A 517 -17.52 24.97 -8.70
CA LYS A 517 -17.00 25.23 -7.35
C LYS A 517 -16.05 24.14 -6.88
N GLN A 518 -16.37 22.88 -7.21
CA GLN A 518 -15.46 21.76 -6.94
C GLN A 518 -14.15 21.90 -7.70
N GLN A 519 -14.21 22.27 -8.99
CA GLN A 519 -13.02 22.52 -9.81
C GLN A 519 -12.18 23.68 -9.27
N ALA A 520 -12.82 24.78 -8.84
CA ALA A 520 -12.11 25.90 -8.25
C ALA A 520 -11.38 25.52 -6.96
N ALA A 521 -12.02 24.72 -6.09
CA ALA A 521 -11.40 24.20 -4.88
C ALA A 521 -10.23 23.24 -5.20
N ALA A 522 -10.39 22.37 -6.22
CA ALA A 522 -9.33 21.48 -6.70
C ALA A 522 -8.10 22.27 -7.16
N THR A 523 -8.29 23.26 -8.02
CA THR A 523 -7.20 24.12 -8.51
C THR A 523 -6.50 24.89 -7.39
N ALA A 524 -7.25 25.34 -6.38
CA ALA A 524 -6.65 25.97 -5.20
C ALA A 524 -5.81 24.98 -4.35
N LEU A 525 -6.28 23.73 -4.21
CA LEU A 525 -5.50 22.65 -3.56
C LEU A 525 -4.25 22.28 -4.35
N GLU A 526 -4.31 22.23 -5.67
CA GLU A 526 -3.15 22.00 -6.55
C GLU A 526 -2.08 23.10 -6.36
N LYS A 527 -2.48 24.35 -6.30
CA LYS A 527 -1.58 25.46 -6.02
C LYS A 527 -0.95 25.37 -4.63
N LEU A 528 -1.75 25.08 -3.60
CA LEU A 528 -1.26 24.86 -2.24
C LEU A 528 -0.28 23.69 -2.18
N TRP A 529 -0.60 22.57 -2.85
CA TRP A 529 0.26 21.41 -2.95
C TRP A 529 1.64 21.76 -3.50
N LEU A 530 1.71 22.46 -4.64
CA LEU A 530 2.99 22.85 -5.24
C LEU A 530 3.75 23.90 -4.41
N GLN A 531 3.04 24.70 -3.63
CA GLN A 531 3.66 25.62 -2.67
C GLN A 531 4.33 24.86 -1.53
N GLN A 532 3.68 23.82 -0.98
CA GLN A 532 4.10 23.10 0.22
C GLN A 532 4.90 21.83 -0.08
N LEU A 533 4.54 21.09 -1.12
CA LEU A 533 5.15 19.83 -1.56
C LEU A 533 5.46 18.88 -0.38
N PRO A 534 4.44 18.38 0.33
CA PRO A 534 4.65 17.60 1.56
C PRO A 534 5.37 16.27 1.32
N ILE A 535 5.24 15.70 0.12
CA ILE A 535 5.97 14.53 -0.37
C ILE A 535 6.52 14.82 -1.76
N VAL A 536 7.35 13.95 -2.31
CA VAL A 536 7.91 14.08 -3.66
C VAL A 536 7.33 12.98 -4.57
N PRO A 537 6.27 13.26 -5.37
CA PRO A 537 5.76 12.32 -6.36
C PRO A 537 6.81 11.99 -7.43
N LEU A 538 6.93 10.72 -7.82
CA LEU A 538 7.98 10.23 -8.70
C LEU A 538 7.43 9.61 -9.99
N PHE A 539 6.58 8.61 -9.87
CA PHE A 539 6.00 7.89 -11.01
C PHE A 539 4.58 7.42 -10.70
N VAL A 540 3.79 7.17 -11.72
CA VAL A 540 2.43 6.62 -11.58
C VAL A 540 2.54 5.18 -11.13
N GLY A 541 1.81 4.82 -10.06
CA GLY A 541 1.84 3.46 -9.54
C GLY A 541 1.20 2.48 -10.52
N PRO A 542 1.96 1.52 -11.08
CA PRO A 542 1.37 0.44 -11.86
C PRO A 542 0.75 -0.60 -10.96
N ARG A 543 -0.26 -1.28 -11.48
CA ARG A 543 -0.89 -2.45 -10.88
C ARG A 543 -0.26 -3.69 -11.47
N TRP A 544 0.73 -4.25 -10.79
CA TRP A 544 1.48 -5.42 -11.23
C TRP A 544 0.59 -6.66 -11.23
N SER A 545 -0.17 -6.92 -12.30
CA SER A 545 -1.00 -8.12 -12.44
C SER A 545 -0.42 -9.03 -13.50
N THR A 546 0.05 -10.20 -13.08
CA THR A 546 0.52 -11.27 -13.96
C THR A 546 -0.30 -12.51 -13.66
N TYR A 547 -0.92 -13.13 -14.69
CA TYR A 547 -1.84 -14.23 -14.48
C TYR A 547 -1.76 -15.28 -15.59
N SER A 548 -2.20 -16.51 -15.25
CA SER A 548 -2.31 -17.64 -16.16
C SER A 548 -3.76 -18.02 -16.41
N THR A 549 -4.12 -18.16 -17.68
CA THR A 549 -5.46 -18.65 -18.10
C THR A 549 -5.52 -20.15 -18.36
N ARG A 550 -4.55 -20.94 -17.88
CA ARG A 550 -4.55 -22.39 -18.03
C ARG A 550 -5.70 -23.09 -17.30
N TYR A 551 -6.04 -22.59 -16.10
CA TYR A 551 -7.05 -23.18 -15.23
C TYR A 551 -8.19 -22.24 -14.88
N PHE A 552 -7.96 -20.93 -14.92
CA PHE A 552 -8.91 -19.89 -14.58
C PHE A 552 -8.96 -18.81 -15.65
N HIS A 553 -10.13 -18.20 -15.80
CA HIS A 553 -10.38 -17.13 -16.77
C HIS A 553 -11.12 -15.96 -16.10
N CYS A 554 -11.59 -15.02 -16.88
CA CYS A 554 -12.37 -13.86 -16.42
C CYS A 554 -11.60 -12.92 -15.48
N PHE A 555 -10.27 -12.87 -15.62
CA PHE A 555 -9.46 -11.88 -14.92
C PHE A 555 -9.78 -10.46 -15.42
N ASP A 556 -9.54 -9.47 -14.55
CA ASP A 556 -9.53 -8.08 -14.99
C ASP A 556 -8.42 -7.87 -16.04
N SER A 557 -8.78 -7.26 -17.15
CA SER A 557 -7.90 -7.12 -18.31
C SER A 557 -8.36 -5.95 -19.18
N PRO A 558 -7.57 -5.46 -20.15
CA PRO A 558 -7.97 -4.39 -21.05
C PRO A 558 -9.28 -4.69 -21.82
N LYS A 559 -9.59 -5.98 -22.06
CA LYS A 559 -10.81 -6.42 -22.76
C LYS A 559 -11.99 -6.68 -21.82
N ASN A 560 -11.75 -6.89 -20.54
CA ASN A 560 -12.74 -7.20 -19.51
C ASN A 560 -12.43 -6.41 -18.24
N HIS A 561 -12.46 -5.08 -18.36
CA HIS A 561 -12.10 -4.20 -17.26
C HIS A 561 -13.30 -3.92 -16.36
N PHE A 562 -13.22 -4.32 -15.09
CA PHE A 562 -14.30 -4.18 -14.12
C PHE A 562 -13.85 -3.60 -12.77
N GLY A 563 -12.55 -3.41 -12.54
CA GLY A 563 -12.02 -2.89 -11.30
C GLY A 563 -10.51 -2.71 -11.30
N ASP A 564 -9.88 -2.98 -10.18
CA ASP A 564 -8.42 -3.02 -10.08
C ASP A 564 -7.92 -4.40 -10.53
N PRO A 565 -6.93 -4.51 -11.44
CA PRO A 565 -6.48 -5.79 -11.97
C PRO A 565 -5.71 -6.65 -10.98
N ILE A 566 -5.47 -6.17 -9.76
CA ILE A 566 -4.79 -6.91 -8.70
C ILE A 566 -5.78 -7.33 -7.60
N PHE A 567 -5.47 -8.43 -6.92
CA PHE A 567 -6.31 -8.94 -5.82
C PHE A 567 -6.12 -8.19 -4.49
N THR A 568 -5.22 -7.23 -4.43
CA THR A 568 -4.83 -6.59 -3.18
C THR A 568 -5.62 -5.33 -2.84
N THR A 569 -6.38 -4.78 -3.79
CA THR A 569 -7.12 -3.53 -3.58
C THR A 569 -8.54 -3.80 -3.06
N PHE A 570 -8.85 -3.37 -1.85
CA PHE A 570 -10.20 -3.34 -1.32
C PHE A 570 -10.87 -1.99 -1.64
N PRO A 571 -12.16 -1.96 -2.05
CA PRO A 571 -13.09 -3.08 -2.18
C PRO A 571 -13.11 -3.79 -3.54
N ASP A 572 -12.28 -3.42 -4.51
CA ASP A 572 -12.25 -3.97 -5.87
C ASP A 572 -12.05 -5.49 -5.90
N ASN A 573 -11.24 -6.03 -4.99
CA ASN A 573 -11.01 -7.47 -4.91
C ASN A 573 -12.27 -8.28 -4.56
N SER A 574 -13.31 -7.66 -3.99
CA SER A 574 -14.63 -8.31 -3.86
C SER A 574 -15.25 -8.61 -5.23
N LEU A 575 -15.04 -7.74 -6.23
CA LEU A 575 -15.43 -7.98 -7.61
C LEU A 575 -14.62 -9.12 -8.20
N SER A 576 -13.29 -9.04 -8.14
CA SER A 576 -12.36 -10.02 -8.71
C SER A 576 -12.66 -11.43 -8.20
N PHE A 577 -12.79 -11.62 -6.90
CA PHE A 577 -13.07 -12.91 -6.29
C PHE A 577 -14.44 -13.50 -6.63
N THR A 578 -15.36 -12.69 -7.14
CA THR A 578 -16.67 -13.16 -7.60
C THR A 578 -16.77 -13.30 -9.11
N GLN A 579 -15.90 -12.67 -9.89
CA GLN A 579 -15.90 -12.69 -11.35
C GLN A 579 -15.02 -13.79 -11.94
N ILE A 580 -13.83 -14.06 -11.35
CA ILE A 580 -12.93 -15.11 -11.85
C ILE A 580 -13.69 -16.43 -11.96
N CYS A 581 -13.52 -17.10 -13.09
CA CYS A 581 -14.26 -18.31 -13.46
C CYS A 581 -13.30 -19.47 -13.77
N PRO A 582 -13.70 -20.74 -13.52
CA PRO A 582 -12.88 -21.88 -13.89
C PRO A 582 -12.75 -22.00 -15.41
N GLY A 583 -11.56 -22.41 -15.87
CA GLY A 583 -11.32 -22.80 -17.24
C GLY A 583 -12.05 -24.13 -17.54
N GLY A 584 -12.82 -24.14 -18.60
CA GLY A 584 -13.51 -25.33 -19.08
C GLY A 584 -14.49 -24.91 -20.17
N LYS A 585 -14.90 -25.80 -21.06
CA LYS A 585 -15.73 -25.57 -22.26
C LYS A 585 -17.05 -24.82 -21.97
N ALA A 586 -16.98 -23.57 -21.56
CA ALA A 586 -18.16 -22.72 -21.39
C ALA A 586 -17.82 -21.27 -21.72
N GLY A 587 -18.21 -20.86 -22.91
CA GLY A 587 -18.29 -19.46 -23.29
C GLY A 587 -16.98 -18.87 -23.84
N GLN A 588 -16.60 -19.29 -25.04
CA GLN A 588 -15.86 -18.45 -25.97
C GLN A 588 -16.70 -17.24 -26.35
#